data_588e0793995535d2987319b9c2840776
#
_entry.id   588e0793995535d2987319b9c2840776
#
_cell.length_a   1.000
_cell.length_b   1.000
_cell.length_c   1.000
_cell.angle_alpha   90.00
_cell.angle_beta   90.00
_cell.angle_gamma   90.00
#
_symmetry.space_group_name_H-M   'P 1'
#
loop_
_entity.id
_entity.type
_entity.pdbx_description
1 polymer ?
#
loop_
_entity_poly.entity_id
_entity_poly.type
_entity_poly.pdbx_seq_one_letter_code
_entity_poly.pdbx_strand_id
1 'polypeptide(L)'
;MGASGSGKSTLLNILGILDNYDSGLYTLNGVRIWNLSESKAAEYRNHMIGFIFQSFNLISFKTAVENVELPLFYQGVSRKKRHTLAMEYLERLGLKDWADHYPNELSGGQKQRVAIARALITKPQMILADEPTGALDSKTSVEVMQLLKDLNAQEHITQVIVTHDPGVAEQTNRIIRIKDGIIE
;
A
#
# COMPACT_ATOMS: atom_id res chain seq x y z
N MET A 1 11.45 -4.99 -10.09
CA MET A 1 11.08 -6.20 -10.86
C MET A 1 12.16 -7.25 -10.75
N GLY A 2 11.84 -8.55 -10.77
CA GLY A 2 12.83 -9.65 -10.72
C GLY A 2 12.15 -10.99 -10.44
N ALA A 3 12.87 -12.10 -10.62
CA ALA A 3 12.37 -13.44 -10.34
C ALA A 3 12.01 -13.65 -8.85
N SER A 4 11.24 -14.71 -8.55
CA SER A 4 10.98 -15.09 -7.16
C SER A 4 12.32 -15.36 -6.42
N GLY A 5 12.43 -14.92 -5.17
CA GLY A 5 13.66 -15.08 -4.39
C GLY A 5 14.77 -14.05 -4.66
N SER A 6 14.61 -13.12 -5.60
CA SER A 6 15.66 -12.14 -5.95
C SER A 6 15.87 -10.99 -4.93
N GLY A 7 15.20 -11.00 -3.77
CA GLY A 7 15.37 -9.97 -2.73
C GLY A 7 14.38 -8.80 -2.78
N LYS A 8 13.37 -8.82 -3.68
CA LYS A 8 12.39 -7.73 -3.83
C LYS A 8 11.58 -7.47 -2.56
N SER A 9 11.04 -8.51 -1.95
CA SER A 9 10.25 -8.39 -0.72
C SER A 9 11.12 -7.95 0.47
N THR A 10 12.37 -8.38 0.51
CA THR A 10 13.35 -7.89 1.51
C THR A 10 13.56 -6.39 1.36
N LEU A 11 13.82 -5.92 0.14
CA LEU A 11 13.94 -4.48 -0.13
C LEU A 11 12.66 -3.72 0.22
N LEU A 12 11.48 -4.27 -0.12
CA LEU A 12 10.20 -3.66 0.22
C LEU A 12 10.00 -3.56 1.72
N ASN A 13 10.38 -4.60 2.49
CA ASN A 13 10.31 -4.60 3.94
C ASN A 13 11.24 -3.54 4.57
N ILE A 14 12.45 -3.38 4.04
CA ILE A 14 13.38 -2.33 4.48
C ILE A 14 12.80 -0.94 4.17
N LEU A 15 12.33 -0.71 2.95
CA LEU A 15 11.69 0.56 2.58
C LEU A 15 10.44 0.83 3.40
N GLY A 16 9.73 -0.23 3.77
CA GLY A 16 8.53 -0.21 4.62
C GLY A 16 8.80 -0.05 6.11
N ILE A 17 10.06 0.01 6.52
CA ILE A 17 10.47 0.07 7.94
C ILE A 17 9.92 -1.16 8.71
N LEU A 18 9.74 -2.29 8.02
CA LEU A 18 9.33 -3.56 8.61
C LEU A 18 10.54 -4.41 9.01
N ASP A 19 11.70 -4.11 8.43
CA ASP A 19 12.96 -4.80 8.69
C ASP A 19 14.12 -3.80 8.73
N ASN A 20 15.24 -4.20 9.35
CA ASN A 20 16.45 -3.43 9.41
C ASN A 20 17.37 -3.76 8.23
N TYR A 21 18.34 -2.89 7.97
CA TYR A 21 19.41 -3.12 7.00
C TYR A 21 20.79 -3.04 7.69
N ASP A 22 21.77 -3.75 7.16
CA ASP A 22 23.08 -3.89 7.80
C ASP A 22 23.99 -2.68 7.56
N SER A 23 23.87 -2.04 6.38
CA SER A 23 24.75 -0.92 6.01
C SER A 23 24.07 -0.02 4.95
N GLY A 24 24.62 1.17 4.78
CA GLY A 24 24.09 2.16 3.82
C GLY A 24 23.35 3.31 4.47
N LEU A 25 22.59 4.04 3.69
CA LEU A 25 21.81 5.19 4.14
C LEU A 25 20.41 5.12 3.56
N TYR A 26 19.41 5.11 4.42
CA TYR A 26 18.01 5.28 4.03
C TYR A 26 17.44 6.52 4.69
N THR A 27 16.91 7.43 3.87
CA THR A 27 16.18 8.63 4.33
C THR A 27 14.79 8.66 3.69
N LEU A 28 13.78 8.95 4.50
CA LEU A 28 12.41 9.15 4.04
C LEU A 28 11.95 10.54 4.49
N ASN A 29 11.60 11.39 3.53
CA ASN A 29 11.22 12.79 3.78
C ASN A 29 12.22 13.56 4.66
N GLY A 30 13.53 13.38 4.38
CA GLY A 30 14.61 14.00 5.14
C GLY A 30 14.93 13.35 6.51
N VAL A 31 14.13 12.36 6.94
CA VAL A 31 14.34 11.63 8.19
C VAL A 31 15.21 10.41 7.92
N ARG A 32 16.30 10.26 8.69
CA ARG A 32 17.13 9.05 8.62
C ARG A 32 16.43 7.87 9.30
N ILE A 33 16.21 6.81 8.53
CA ILE A 33 15.59 5.57 9.00
C ILE A 33 16.73 4.60 9.35
N TRP A 34 17.07 4.52 10.63
CA TRP A 34 18.13 3.66 11.11
C TRP A 34 17.95 3.34 12.58
N ASN A 35 18.02 2.05 12.94
CA ASN A 35 18.00 1.56 14.33
C ASN A 35 16.87 2.18 15.17
N LEU A 36 15.67 2.21 14.61
CA LEU A 36 14.49 2.76 15.28
C LEU A 36 13.95 1.76 16.30
N SER A 37 13.44 2.27 17.44
CA SER A 37 12.59 1.44 18.30
C SER A 37 11.32 1.02 17.57
N GLU A 38 10.72 -0.12 17.94
CA GLU A 38 9.48 -0.59 17.35
C GLU A 38 8.36 0.45 17.39
N SER A 39 8.21 1.16 18.51
CA SER A 39 7.21 2.23 18.63
C SER A 39 7.43 3.34 17.62
N LYS A 40 8.70 3.75 17.40
CA LYS A 40 9.04 4.80 16.46
C LYS A 40 8.92 4.33 15.01
N ALA A 41 9.31 3.10 14.74
CA ALA A 41 9.11 2.46 13.44
C ALA A 41 7.61 2.36 13.09
N ALA A 42 6.77 1.94 14.03
CA ALA A 42 5.31 1.89 13.85
C ALA A 42 4.70 3.28 13.61
N GLU A 43 5.18 4.31 14.32
CA GLU A 43 4.76 5.70 14.12
C GLU A 43 5.09 6.17 12.71
N TYR A 44 6.34 5.97 12.23
CA TYR A 44 6.75 6.35 10.88
C TYR A 44 6.00 5.57 9.80
N ARG A 45 5.83 4.26 9.96
CA ARG A 45 5.00 3.45 9.06
C ARG A 45 3.61 4.04 8.91
N ASN A 46 2.96 4.31 10.05
CA ASN A 46 1.58 4.79 10.06
C ASN A 46 1.42 6.19 9.44
N HIS A 47 2.41 7.07 9.56
CA HIS A 47 2.31 8.46 9.06
C HIS A 47 2.87 8.63 7.65
N MET A 48 3.84 7.82 7.24
CA MET A 48 4.61 8.07 6.02
C MET A 48 4.38 7.06 4.92
N ILE A 49 3.89 5.85 5.26
CA ILE A 49 3.88 4.72 4.32
C ILE A 49 2.48 4.11 4.23
N GLY A 50 1.96 4.00 3.02
CA GLY A 50 0.78 3.19 2.71
C GLY A 50 1.20 1.83 2.15
N PHE A 51 0.60 0.75 2.64
CA PHE A 51 0.89 -0.60 2.15
C PHE A 51 -0.29 -1.19 1.37
N ILE A 52 0.01 -1.78 0.22
CA ILE A 52 -0.92 -2.54 -0.62
C ILE A 52 -0.30 -3.91 -0.85
N PHE A 53 -1.02 -4.98 -0.51
CA PHE A 53 -0.54 -6.36 -0.60
C PHE A 53 -1.36 -7.18 -1.61
N GLN A 54 -0.75 -8.20 -2.17
CA GLN A 54 -1.40 -9.17 -3.06
C GLN A 54 -2.62 -9.83 -2.41
N SER A 55 -2.52 -10.20 -1.13
CA SER A 55 -3.60 -10.84 -0.37
C SER A 55 -4.54 -9.84 0.31
N PHE A 56 -4.51 -8.55 -0.08
CA PHE A 56 -5.30 -7.45 0.47
C PHE A 56 -5.04 -7.16 1.95
N ASN A 57 -4.78 -8.16 2.76
CA ASN A 57 -4.54 -8.12 4.21
C ASN A 57 -5.62 -7.30 4.96
N LEU A 58 -6.88 -7.52 4.58
CA LEU A 58 -8.02 -6.95 5.30
C LEU A 58 -8.34 -7.77 6.54
N ILE A 59 -8.72 -7.09 7.61
CA ILE A 59 -9.17 -7.74 8.84
C ILE A 59 -10.56 -8.30 8.61
N SER A 60 -10.70 -9.62 8.63
CA SER A 60 -11.89 -10.36 8.18
C SER A 60 -13.16 -10.09 8.99
N PHE A 61 -13.01 -9.74 10.29
CA PHE A 61 -14.12 -9.42 11.20
C PHE A 61 -14.42 -7.92 11.31
N LYS A 62 -13.83 -7.10 10.44
CA LYS A 62 -14.09 -5.66 10.28
C LYS A 62 -14.70 -5.39 8.91
N THR A 63 -15.65 -4.48 8.87
CA THR A 63 -16.25 -4.02 7.61
C THR A 63 -15.22 -3.26 6.75
N ALA A 64 -15.59 -2.96 5.51
CA ALA A 64 -14.74 -2.17 4.61
C ALA A 64 -14.37 -0.81 5.23
N VAL A 65 -15.35 -0.06 5.75
CA VAL A 65 -15.11 1.24 6.38
C VAL A 65 -14.22 1.11 7.62
N GLU A 66 -14.43 0.10 8.46
CA GLU A 66 -13.61 -0.14 9.65
C GLU A 66 -12.15 -0.53 9.29
N ASN A 67 -11.94 -1.26 8.19
CA ASN A 67 -10.60 -1.53 7.67
C ASN A 67 -9.89 -0.25 7.24
N VAL A 68 -10.60 0.64 6.55
CA VAL A 68 -10.06 1.93 6.10
C VAL A 68 -9.80 2.87 7.27
N GLU A 69 -10.63 2.87 8.31
CA GLU A 69 -10.46 3.68 9.52
C GLU A 69 -9.22 3.33 10.36
N LEU A 70 -8.71 2.10 10.24
CA LEU A 70 -7.75 1.52 11.15
C LEU A 70 -6.45 2.35 11.34
N PRO A 71 -5.80 2.85 10.28
CA PRO A 71 -4.61 3.69 10.45
C PRO A 71 -4.88 4.96 11.27
N LEU A 72 -6.02 5.61 11.05
CA LEU A 72 -6.41 6.80 11.82
C LEU A 72 -6.79 6.49 13.27
N PHE A 73 -7.27 5.28 13.54
CA PHE A 73 -7.48 4.82 14.93
C PHE A 73 -6.14 4.82 15.69
N TYR A 74 -5.08 4.27 15.10
CA TYR A 74 -3.74 4.27 15.71
C TYR A 74 -3.12 5.68 15.81
N GLN A 75 -3.57 6.64 15.00
CA GLN A 75 -3.20 8.05 15.13
C GLN A 75 -4.01 8.79 16.21
N GLY A 76 -4.91 8.12 16.93
CA GLY A 76 -5.75 8.75 17.95
C GLY A 76 -6.85 9.66 17.40
N VAL A 77 -7.16 9.58 16.10
CA VAL A 77 -8.24 10.37 15.49
C VAL A 77 -9.61 9.92 16.03
N SER A 78 -10.45 10.85 16.42
CA SER A 78 -11.78 10.56 16.98
C SER A 78 -12.64 9.73 16.03
N ARG A 79 -13.50 8.85 16.57
CA ARG A 79 -14.35 7.94 15.79
C ARG A 79 -15.15 8.65 14.70
N LYS A 80 -15.80 9.76 15.05
CA LYS A 80 -16.60 10.55 14.10
C LYS A 80 -15.75 11.04 12.92
N LYS A 81 -14.57 11.61 13.20
CA LYS A 81 -13.70 12.18 12.17
C LYS A 81 -13.12 11.09 11.26
N ARG A 82 -12.60 9.97 11.83
CA ARG A 82 -12.04 8.90 11.01
C ARG A 82 -13.10 8.20 10.15
N HIS A 83 -14.33 8.04 10.69
CA HIS A 83 -15.45 7.49 9.91
C HIS A 83 -15.81 8.36 8.72
N THR A 84 -15.95 9.65 8.90
CA THR A 84 -16.21 10.60 7.80
C THR A 84 -15.12 10.49 6.73
N LEU A 85 -13.85 10.53 7.12
CA LEU A 85 -12.73 10.42 6.18
C LEU A 85 -12.72 9.07 5.47
N ALA A 86 -12.97 7.96 6.18
CA ALA A 86 -13.02 6.64 5.55
C ALA A 86 -14.13 6.53 4.52
N MET A 87 -15.31 7.08 4.81
CA MET A 87 -16.42 7.13 3.85
C MET A 87 -16.09 7.99 2.62
N GLU A 88 -15.41 9.12 2.77
CA GLU A 88 -14.94 9.95 1.65
C GLU A 88 -13.98 9.17 0.73
N TYR A 89 -13.01 8.43 1.30
CA TYR A 89 -12.10 7.60 0.51
C TYR A 89 -12.80 6.42 -0.18
N LEU A 90 -13.75 5.76 0.51
CA LEU A 90 -14.55 4.69 -0.10
C LEU A 90 -15.42 5.23 -1.24
N GLU A 91 -16.08 6.37 -1.06
CA GLU A 91 -16.88 7.01 -2.11
C GLU A 91 -16.02 7.38 -3.33
N ARG A 92 -14.84 7.97 -3.11
CA ARG A 92 -13.87 8.30 -4.15
C ARG A 92 -13.42 7.08 -4.96
N LEU A 93 -13.36 5.91 -4.32
CA LEU A 93 -12.97 4.65 -4.96
C LEU A 93 -14.17 3.81 -5.44
N GLY A 94 -15.39 4.37 -5.44
CA GLY A 94 -16.60 3.71 -5.91
C GLY A 94 -17.11 2.59 -5.00
N LEU A 95 -16.85 2.68 -3.69
CA LEU A 95 -17.19 1.66 -2.71
C LEU A 95 -18.12 2.15 -1.61
N LYS A 96 -18.81 3.29 -1.79
CA LYS A 96 -19.71 3.87 -0.78
C LYS A 96 -20.77 2.87 -0.31
N ASP A 97 -21.42 2.20 -1.26
CA ASP A 97 -22.50 1.26 -0.99
C ASP A 97 -21.99 -0.08 -0.38
N TRP A 98 -20.68 -0.28 -0.39
CA TRP A 98 -19.99 -1.48 0.15
C TRP A 98 -19.32 -1.21 1.50
N ALA A 99 -19.49 -0.02 2.08
CA ALA A 99 -18.79 0.41 3.28
C ALA A 99 -19.01 -0.52 4.49
N ASP A 100 -20.23 -1.02 4.66
CA ASP A 100 -20.63 -1.88 5.78
C ASP A 100 -20.45 -3.38 5.50
N HIS A 101 -19.95 -3.77 4.31
CA HIS A 101 -19.71 -5.17 3.97
C HIS A 101 -18.40 -5.68 4.56
N TYR A 102 -18.39 -6.96 4.93
CA TYR A 102 -17.20 -7.66 5.39
C TYR A 102 -16.35 -8.14 4.20
N PRO A 103 -15.05 -8.38 4.39
CA PRO A 103 -14.17 -8.83 3.30
C PRO A 103 -14.65 -10.08 2.55
N ASN A 104 -15.31 -11.03 3.20
CA ASN A 104 -15.85 -12.22 2.56
C ASN A 104 -17.04 -11.94 1.62
N GLU A 105 -17.66 -10.78 1.72
CA GLU A 105 -18.79 -10.33 0.90
C GLU A 105 -18.34 -9.49 -0.31
N LEU A 106 -17.04 -9.16 -0.39
CA LEU A 106 -16.46 -8.31 -1.42
C LEU A 106 -15.77 -9.15 -2.51
N SER A 107 -15.86 -8.69 -3.76
CA SER A 107 -15.03 -9.22 -4.86
C SER A 107 -13.54 -8.92 -4.64
N GLY A 108 -12.64 -9.59 -5.38
CA GLY A 108 -11.21 -9.33 -5.33
C GLY A 108 -10.85 -7.87 -5.61
N GLY A 109 -11.45 -7.29 -6.63
CA GLY A 109 -11.23 -5.88 -6.99
C GLY A 109 -11.76 -4.90 -5.94
N GLN A 110 -12.90 -5.20 -5.31
CA GLN A 110 -13.43 -4.41 -4.20
C GLN A 110 -12.49 -4.48 -2.97
N LYS A 111 -12.02 -5.67 -2.61
CA LYS A 111 -11.02 -5.85 -1.54
C LYS A 111 -9.77 -5.03 -1.79
N GLN A 112 -9.26 -5.04 -3.02
CA GLN A 112 -8.08 -4.27 -3.38
C GLN A 112 -8.32 -2.77 -3.29
N ARG A 113 -9.47 -2.29 -3.75
CA ARG A 113 -9.84 -0.87 -3.60
C ARG A 113 -9.99 -0.46 -2.12
N VAL A 114 -10.51 -1.33 -1.25
CA VAL A 114 -10.53 -1.11 0.22
C VAL A 114 -9.10 -1.03 0.77
N ALA A 115 -8.20 -1.93 0.35
CA ALA A 115 -6.79 -1.90 0.75
C ALA A 115 -6.08 -0.62 0.27
N ILE A 116 -6.40 -0.13 -0.94
CA ILE A 116 -5.90 1.15 -1.47
C ILE A 116 -6.45 2.31 -0.64
N ALA A 117 -7.76 2.34 -0.33
CA ALA A 117 -8.34 3.38 0.54
C ALA A 117 -7.65 3.44 1.90
N ARG A 118 -7.42 2.27 2.52
CA ARG A 118 -6.70 2.14 3.78
C ARG A 118 -5.27 2.68 3.68
N ALA A 119 -4.57 2.42 2.57
CA ALA A 119 -3.22 2.92 2.36
C ALA A 119 -3.16 4.44 2.20
N LEU A 120 -4.20 5.05 1.62
CA LEU A 120 -4.26 6.48 1.30
C LEU A 120 -4.76 7.37 2.45
N ILE A 121 -5.55 6.83 3.39
CA ILE A 121 -6.30 7.65 4.36
C ILE A 121 -5.39 8.48 5.28
N THR A 122 -4.16 8.04 5.49
CA THR A 122 -3.15 8.77 6.27
C THR A 122 -2.43 9.85 5.46
N LYS A 123 -2.70 9.97 4.16
CA LYS A 123 -1.99 10.83 3.21
C LYS A 123 -0.48 10.57 3.24
N PRO A 124 -0.04 9.34 2.94
CA PRO A 124 1.35 8.92 3.08
C PRO A 124 2.26 9.63 2.09
N GLN A 125 3.57 9.66 2.39
CA GLN A 125 4.60 10.16 1.47
C GLN A 125 4.94 9.13 0.37
N MET A 126 4.73 7.84 0.67
CA MET A 126 5.05 6.74 -0.22
C MET A 126 4.02 5.61 -0.09
N ILE A 127 3.68 4.99 -1.21
CA ILE A 127 2.93 3.73 -1.25
C ILE A 127 3.89 2.61 -1.64
N LEU A 128 3.87 1.54 -0.87
CA LEU A 128 4.57 0.29 -1.17
C LEU A 128 3.54 -0.77 -1.57
N ALA A 129 3.62 -1.24 -2.78
CA ALA A 129 2.70 -2.24 -3.33
C ALA A 129 3.45 -3.53 -3.66
N ASP A 130 3.08 -4.63 -3.00
CA ASP A 130 3.62 -5.96 -3.27
C ASP A 130 2.62 -6.76 -4.11
N GLU A 131 2.93 -6.99 -5.38
CA GLU A 131 2.11 -7.68 -6.36
C GLU A 131 0.63 -7.21 -6.34
N PRO A 132 0.35 -5.89 -6.52
CA PRO A 132 -0.96 -5.32 -6.23
C PRO A 132 -2.10 -5.86 -7.11
N THR A 133 -1.78 -6.59 -8.18
CA THR A 133 -2.75 -7.20 -9.10
C THR A 133 -2.67 -8.72 -9.13
N GLY A 134 -1.76 -9.34 -8.40
CA GLY A 134 -1.46 -10.77 -8.51
C GLY A 134 -2.59 -11.73 -8.09
N ALA A 135 -3.61 -11.23 -7.37
CA ALA A 135 -4.80 -12.02 -6.97
C ALA A 135 -6.07 -11.63 -7.76
N LEU A 136 -5.93 -10.85 -8.85
CA LEU A 136 -7.05 -10.30 -9.61
C LEU A 136 -7.12 -10.89 -11.01
N ASP A 137 -8.32 -10.91 -11.60
CA ASP A 137 -8.50 -11.18 -13.01
C ASP A 137 -7.92 -10.04 -13.88
N SER A 138 -7.70 -10.34 -15.16
CA SER A 138 -7.02 -9.41 -16.08
C SER A 138 -7.74 -8.06 -16.21
N LYS A 139 -9.08 -8.03 -16.24
CA LYS A 139 -9.85 -6.80 -16.37
C LYS A 139 -9.70 -5.95 -15.12
N THR A 140 -9.90 -6.54 -13.97
CA THR A 140 -9.77 -5.88 -12.65
C THR A 140 -8.33 -5.40 -12.42
N SER A 141 -7.34 -6.17 -12.90
CA SER A 141 -5.91 -5.77 -12.83
C SER A 141 -5.65 -4.46 -13.56
N VAL A 142 -6.20 -4.30 -14.78
CA VAL A 142 -6.08 -3.05 -15.54
C VAL A 142 -6.74 -1.89 -14.80
N GLU A 143 -7.92 -2.08 -14.24
CA GLU A 143 -8.63 -1.04 -13.48
C GLU A 143 -7.84 -0.59 -12.24
N VAL A 144 -7.26 -1.53 -11.49
CA VAL A 144 -6.44 -1.24 -10.31
C VAL A 144 -5.14 -0.53 -10.67
N MET A 145 -4.46 -0.96 -11.75
CA MET A 145 -3.26 -0.27 -12.22
C MET A 145 -3.56 1.15 -12.71
N GLN A 146 -4.67 1.35 -13.41
CA GLN A 146 -5.10 2.69 -13.83
C GLN A 146 -5.38 3.57 -12.61
N LEU A 147 -6.07 3.05 -11.59
CA LEU A 147 -6.32 3.76 -10.34
C LEU A 147 -5.01 4.19 -9.65
N LEU A 148 -4.01 3.31 -9.56
CA LEU A 148 -2.70 3.64 -8.98
C LEU A 148 -1.97 4.73 -9.78
N LYS A 149 -2.05 4.69 -11.12
CA LYS A 149 -1.47 5.73 -11.99
C LYS A 149 -2.15 7.08 -11.78
N ASP A 150 -3.48 7.10 -11.72
CA ASP A 150 -4.25 8.32 -11.51
C ASP A 150 -3.92 8.96 -10.15
N LEU A 151 -3.81 8.14 -9.10
CA LEU A 151 -3.38 8.59 -7.78
C LEU A 151 -1.95 9.17 -7.78
N ASN A 152 -1.00 8.54 -8.48
CA ASN A 152 0.35 9.08 -8.62
C ASN A 152 0.34 10.44 -9.34
N ALA A 153 -0.43 10.56 -10.43
CA ALA A 153 -0.51 11.79 -11.21
C ALA A 153 -1.20 12.95 -10.46
N GLN A 154 -2.27 12.64 -9.70
CA GLN A 154 -3.09 13.66 -9.02
C GLN A 154 -2.52 14.09 -7.68
N GLU A 155 -1.98 13.14 -6.90
CA GLU A 155 -1.53 13.39 -5.53
C GLU A 155 -0.01 13.46 -5.40
N HIS A 156 0.73 13.18 -6.47
CA HIS A 156 2.19 13.16 -6.51
C HIS A 156 2.84 12.24 -5.46
N ILE A 157 2.12 11.19 -5.02
CA ILE A 157 2.62 10.22 -4.06
C ILE A 157 3.61 9.30 -4.76
N THR A 158 4.79 9.14 -4.20
CA THR A 158 5.77 8.16 -4.68
C THR A 158 5.21 6.75 -4.52
N GLN A 159 5.26 5.95 -5.59
CA GLN A 159 4.81 4.55 -5.55
C GLN A 159 5.97 3.62 -5.89
N VAL A 160 6.20 2.63 -5.04
CA VAL A 160 7.14 1.53 -5.29
C VAL A 160 6.34 0.25 -5.43
N ILE A 161 6.31 -0.28 -6.65
CA ILE A 161 5.57 -1.50 -6.99
C ILE A 161 6.56 -2.64 -7.16
N VAL A 162 6.45 -3.66 -6.32
CA VAL A 162 7.16 -4.93 -6.48
C VAL A 162 6.28 -5.85 -7.34
N THR A 163 6.84 -6.35 -8.44
CA THR A 163 6.14 -7.29 -9.30
C THR A 163 7.12 -8.16 -10.10
N HIS A 164 6.68 -9.33 -10.50
CA HIS A 164 7.32 -10.18 -11.50
C HIS A 164 6.63 -10.08 -12.86
N ASP A 165 5.47 -9.42 -12.96
CA ASP A 165 4.71 -9.23 -14.19
C ASP A 165 5.30 -8.08 -15.04
N PRO A 166 5.81 -8.35 -16.27
CA PRO A 166 6.30 -7.32 -17.16
C PRO A 166 5.25 -6.28 -17.53
N GLY A 167 4.00 -6.70 -17.74
CA GLY A 167 2.91 -5.81 -18.12
C GLY A 167 2.55 -4.79 -17.03
N VAL A 168 2.73 -5.15 -15.76
CA VAL A 168 2.61 -4.22 -14.63
C VAL A 168 3.81 -3.28 -14.58
N ALA A 169 5.03 -3.81 -14.75
CA ALA A 169 6.26 -3.02 -14.69
C ALA A 169 6.31 -1.96 -15.81
N GLU A 170 5.93 -2.30 -17.03
CA GLU A 170 5.90 -1.38 -18.18
C GLU A 170 4.93 -0.20 -18.01
N GLN A 171 3.97 -0.29 -17.10
CA GLN A 171 3.05 0.79 -16.77
C GLN A 171 3.62 1.80 -15.78
N THR A 172 4.83 1.61 -15.30
CA THR A 172 5.49 2.50 -14.34
C THR A 172 6.50 3.43 -15.02
N ASN A 173 6.78 4.58 -14.40
CA ASN A 173 7.69 5.58 -14.96
C ASN A 173 9.16 5.12 -14.97
N ARG A 174 9.54 4.18 -14.08
CA ARG A 174 10.90 3.65 -13.95
C ARG A 174 10.87 2.21 -13.50
N ILE A 175 11.68 1.38 -14.13
CA ILE A 175 11.85 -0.02 -13.76
C ILE A 175 13.25 -0.21 -13.17
N ILE A 176 13.32 -0.77 -11.97
CA ILE A 176 14.55 -1.23 -11.33
C ILE A 176 14.51 -2.76 -11.36
N ARG A 177 15.54 -3.39 -11.93
CA ARG A 177 15.68 -4.83 -11.99
C ARG A 177 16.55 -5.30 -10.82
N ILE A 178 16.10 -6.37 -10.16
CA ILE A 178 16.85 -6.99 -9.06
C ILE A 178 17.03 -8.45 -9.40
N LYS A 179 18.29 -8.90 -9.37
CA LYS A 179 18.66 -10.28 -9.58
C LYS A 179 19.66 -10.67 -8.48
N ASP A 180 19.36 -11.75 -7.76
CA ASP A 180 20.19 -12.30 -6.69
C ASP A 180 20.65 -11.24 -5.65
N GLY A 181 19.74 -10.30 -5.30
CA GLY A 181 20.01 -9.21 -4.35
C GLY A 181 20.75 -8.01 -4.94
N ILE A 182 21.09 -8.02 -6.22
CA ILE A 182 21.84 -6.95 -6.90
C ILE A 182 20.92 -6.19 -7.86
N ILE A 183 21.09 -4.87 -7.89
CA ILE A 183 20.40 -4.00 -8.87
C ILE A 183 21.19 -4.05 -10.19
N GLU A 184 20.47 -4.37 -11.28
CA GLU A 184 21.01 -4.37 -12.66
C GLU A 184 20.69 -3.06 -13.38
#